data_5155c2a99bf7776b4831def4658495cc
#
_entry.id   5155c2a99bf7776b4831def4658495cc
#
_cell.length_a   1.000
_cell.length_b   1.000
_cell.length_c   1.000
_cell.angle_alpha   90.00
_cell.angle_beta   90.00
_cell.angle_gamma   90.00
#
_symmetry.space_group_name_H-M   'P 1'
#
loop_
_entity.id
_entity.type
_entity.pdbx_description
1 polymer ?
#
loop_
_entity_poly.entity_id
_entity_poly.type
_entity_poly.pdbx_seq_one_letter_code
_entity_poly.pdbx_strand_id
1 'polypeptide(L)'
;MDDNQWLNDFLEDSIPKWKADPVMFMREVLLFEPDDWQIEVAHDLRDYPRVSVKSGQGVGKTGLEAALLLWFLVCYPYPRIVATAPTKQQLHDVLWSEVDKWMNNSPLLPMLLKWTKTYVYMIGYEKRWFAVARTATKPENMQGFHEDNMLFIVDEASGVADPIMEASTGS
;
A
#
# COMPACT_ATOMS: atom_id res chain seq x y z
N MET A 1 -28.71 4.60 -17.55
CA MET A 1 -28.30 4.03 -16.23
C MET A 1 -26.85 3.64 -16.31
N ASP A 2 -26.05 4.15 -15.40
CA ASP A 2 -24.64 3.84 -15.35
C ASP A 2 -24.46 2.42 -14.83
N ASP A 3 -23.83 1.55 -15.60
CA ASP A 3 -23.60 0.15 -15.21
C ASP A 3 -22.69 0.04 -14.00
N ASN A 4 -21.99 1.12 -13.64
CA ASN A 4 -21.08 1.17 -12.50
C ASN A 4 -21.71 1.83 -11.27
N GLN A 5 -23.00 2.14 -11.28
CA GLN A 5 -23.64 2.79 -10.15
C GLN A 5 -23.58 1.92 -8.89
N TRP A 6 -23.78 0.62 -9.03
CA TRP A 6 -23.69 -0.31 -7.91
C TRP A 6 -22.27 -0.31 -7.29
N LEU A 7 -21.25 -0.19 -8.13
CA LEU A 7 -19.86 -0.16 -7.67
C LEU A 7 -19.59 1.12 -6.89
N ASN A 8 -20.06 2.26 -7.40
CA ASN A 8 -19.90 3.54 -6.71
C ASN A 8 -20.60 3.52 -5.34
N ASP A 9 -21.82 3.01 -5.29
CA ASP A 9 -22.58 2.91 -4.04
C ASP A 9 -21.90 1.97 -3.05
N PHE A 10 -21.40 0.84 -3.53
CA PHE A 10 -20.66 -0.12 -2.73
C PHE A 10 -19.40 0.50 -2.13
N LEU A 11 -18.65 1.24 -2.93
CA LEU A 11 -17.41 1.88 -2.47
C LEU A 11 -17.69 3.00 -1.48
N GLU A 12 -18.72 3.81 -1.71
CA GLU A 12 -19.11 4.86 -0.76
C GLU A 12 -19.42 4.29 0.62
N ASP A 13 -20.08 3.15 0.67
CA ASP A 13 -20.41 2.49 1.92
C ASP A 13 -19.20 1.78 2.55
N SER A 14 -18.37 1.17 1.73
CA SER A 14 -17.30 0.27 2.21
C SER A 14 -16.00 0.98 2.56
N ILE A 15 -15.61 2.00 1.80
CA ILE A 15 -14.32 2.67 2.00
C ILE A 15 -14.15 3.23 3.42
N PRO A 16 -15.12 3.91 4.03
CA PRO A 16 -14.95 4.37 5.40
C PRO A 16 -14.70 3.24 6.41
N LYS A 17 -15.32 2.09 6.19
CA LYS A 17 -15.13 0.91 7.05
C LYS A 17 -13.73 0.33 6.89
N TRP A 18 -13.28 0.21 5.65
CA TRP A 18 -11.95 -0.31 5.35
C TRP A 18 -10.85 0.65 5.80
N LYS A 19 -11.08 1.95 5.64
CA LYS A 19 -10.13 2.96 6.11
C LYS A 19 -9.93 2.86 7.61
N ALA A 20 -11.01 2.65 8.34
CA ALA A 20 -10.98 2.50 9.79
C ALA A 20 -10.37 1.17 10.24
N ASP A 21 -10.41 0.15 9.38
CA ASP A 21 -9.93 -1.19 9.71
C ASP A 21 -9.23 -1.84 8.52
N PRO A 22 -7.90 -1.68 8.42
CA PRO A 22 -7.16 -2.30 7.33
C PRO A 22 -7.23 -3.83 7.31
N VAL A 23 -7.47 -4.46 8.46
CA VAL A 23 -7.63 -5.92 8.51
C VAL A 23 -8.91 -6.33 7.79
N MET A 24 -9.98 -5.56 7.95
CA MET A 24 -11.21 -5.81 7.20
C MET A 24 -10.96 -5.73 5.69
N PHE A 25 -10.21 -4.73 5.25
CA PHE A 25 -9.81 -4.61 3.85
C PHE A 25 -9.02 -5.84 3.37
N MET A 26 -8.06 -6.28 4.16
CA MET A 26 -7.26 -7.46 3.82
C MET A 26 -8.13 -8.70 3.62
N ARG A 27 -9.06 -8.93 4.53
CA ARG A 27 -9.93 -10.11 4.47
C ARG A 27 -10.97 -10.01 3.37
N GLU A 28 -11.66 -8.89 3.27
CA GLU A 28 -12.78 -8.75 2.34
C GLU A 28 -12.36 -8.44 0.91
N VAL A 29 -11.31 -7.64 0.72
CA VAL A 29 -10.91 -7.19 -0.60
C VAL A 29 -9.79 -8.04 -1.18
N LEU A 30 -8.74 -8.31 -0.40
CA LEU A 30 -7.59 -9.05 -0.87
C LEU A 30 -7.71 -10.56 -0.67
N LEU A 31 -8.67 -10.99 0.13
CA LEU A 31 -8.81 -12.39 0.55
C LEU A 31 -7.51 -12.88 1.19
N PHE A 32 -6.94 -12.01 1.99
CA PHE A 32 -5.68 -12.20 2.71
C PHE A 32 -6.01 -12.35 4.18
N GLU A 33 -5.60 -13.46 4.78
CA GLU A 33 -5.79 -13.66 6.22
C GLU A 33 -4.50 -13.34 6.95
N PRO A 34 -4.45 -12.20 7.67
CA PRO A 34 -3.22 -11.80 8.34
C PRO A 34 -2.95 -12.61 9.61
N ASP A 35 -1.66 -12.78 9.92
CA ASP A 35 -1.22 -13.33 11.21
C ASP A 35 -1.37 -12.26 12.31
N ASP A 36 -1.28 -12.69 13.57
CA ASP A 36 -1.49 -11.79 14.71
C ASP A 36 -0.57 -10.56 14.69
N TRP A 37 0.71 -10.76 14.36
CA TRP A 37 1.65 -9.64 14.31
C TRP A 37 1.33 -8.67 13.17
N GLN A 38 0.80 -9.19 12.06
CA GLN A 38 0.38 -8.37 10.93
C GLN A 38 -0.84 -7.53 11.30
N ILE A 39 -1.77 -8.11 12.05
CA ILE A 39 -2.94 -7.39 12.55
C ILE A 39 -2.52 -6.21 13.43
N GLU A 40 -1.58 -6.46 14.33
CA GLU A 40 -1.08 -5.42 15.23
C GLU A 40 -0.44 -4.26 14.45
N VAL A 41 0.44 -4.57 13.51
CA VAL A 41 1.08 -3.56 12.66
C VAL A 41 0.04 -2.77 11.87
N ALA A 42 -0.92 -3.47 11.28
CA ALA A 42 -1.95 -2.82 10.47
C ALA A 42 -2.81 -1.86 11.29
N HIS A 43 -3.18 -2.23 12.50
CA HIS A 43 -3.97 -1.37 13.37
C HIS A 43 -3.19 -0.14 13.82
N ASP A 44 -1.90 -0.31 14.10
CA ASP A 44 -1.06 0.83 14.45
C ASP A 44 -0.94 1.83 13.30
N LEU A 45 -0.85 1.32 12.08
CA LEU A 45 -0.68 2.15 10.90
C LEU A 45 -1.91 3.02 10.58
N ARG A 46 -3.10 2.55 10.88
CA ARG A 46 -4.34 3.24 10.51
C ARG A 46 -4.46 4.63 11.11
N ASP A 47 -3.77 4.88 12.23
CA ASP A 47 -3.88 6.13 12.96
C ASP A 47 -2.89 7.19 12.46
N TYR A 48 -2.05 6.86 11.48
CA TYR A 48 -0.99 7.75 11.01
C TYR A 48 -1.08 7.95 9.50
N PRO A 49 -1.55 9.11 9.01
CA PRO A 49 -1.68 9.36 7.57
C PRO A 49 -0.35 9.52 6.84
N ARG A 50 0.73 9.71 7.57
CA ARG A 50 2.08 9.78 7.01
C ARG A 50 2.97 8.81 7.77
N VAL A 51 3.17 7.64 7.21
CA VAL A 51 3.89 6.57 7.88
C VAL A 51 4.98 6.01 6.97
N SER A 52 6.12 5.72 7.59
CA SER A 52 7.17 4.95 6.95
C SER A 52 7.18 3.56 7.59
N VAL A 53 6.98 2.55 6.77
CA VAL A 53 7.04 1.16 7.23
C VAL A 53 8.38 0.59 6.78
N LYS A 54 9.21 0.24 7.75
CA LYS A 54 10.48 -0.44 7.51
C LYS A 54 10.35 -1.85 8.06
N SER A 55 10.63 -2.83 7.24
CA SER A 55 10.56 -4.20 7.70
C SER A 55 11.80 -4.97 7.30
N GLY A 56 12.30 -5.76 8.23
CA GLY A 56 13.41 -6.67 7.99
C GLY A 56 12.95 -7.96 7.34
N GLN A 57 13.82 -8.95 7.34
CA GLN A 57 13.48 -10.26 6.81
C GLN A 57 12.50 -10.98 7.74
N GLY A 58 11.54 -11.65 7.16
CA GLY A 58 10.57 -12.43 7.91
C GLY A 58 9.48 -12.97 7.02
N VAL A 59 8.86 -14.05 7.45
CA VAL A 59 7.75 -14.66 6.72
C VAL A 59 6.54 -13.73 6.77
N GLY A 60 5.94 -13.48 5.63
CA GLY A 60 4.73 -12.65 5.54
C GLY A 60 4.97 -11.15 5.53
N LYS A 61 6.22 -10.72 5.59
CA LYS A 61 6.57 -9.30 5.61
C LYS A 61 6.15 -8.60 4.32
N THR A 62 6.54 -9.17 3.19
CA THR A 62 6.26 -8.59 1.88
C THR A 62 4.76 -8.60 1.58
N GLY A 63 4.08 -9.65 2.00
CA GLY A 63 2.62 -9.73 1.87
C GLY A 63 1.93 -8.62 2.64
N LEU A 64 2.37 -8.34 3.86
CA LEU A 64 1.82 -7.25 4.65
C LEU A 64 2.09 -5.90 4.00
N GLU A 65 3.32 -5.67 3.54
CA GLU A 65 3.66 -4.42 2.86
C GLU A 65 2.79 -4.18 1.63
N ALA A 66 2.61 -5.21 0.80
CA ALA A 66 1.75 -5.12 -0.37
C ALA A 66 0.29 -4.86 0.01
N ALA A 67 -0.20 -5.53 1.03
CA ALA A 67 -1.57 -5.35 1.51
C ALA A 67 -1.82 -3.93 2.03
N LEU A 68 -0.88 -3.39 2.80
CA LEU A 68 -0.99 -2.02 3.33
C LEU A 68 -0.90 -0.97 2.22
N LEU A 69 -0.06 -1.20 1.23
CA LEU A 69 0.03 -0.33 0.06
C LEU A 69 -1.32 -0.25 -0.65
N LEU A 70 -1.93 -1.40 -0.92
CA LEU A 70 -3.22 -1.45 -1.62
C LEU A 70 -4.34 -0.86 -0.76
N TRP A 71 -4.34 -1.11 0.54
CA TRP A 71 -5.30 -0.52 1.46
C TRP A 71 -5.22 1.01 1.43
N PHE A 72 -4.02 1.55 1.55
CA PHE A 72 -3.84 3.00 1.55
C PHE A 72 -4.23 3.61 0.20
N LEU A 73 -3.87 2.93 -0.89
CA LEU A 73 -4.17 3.40 -2.25
C LEU A 73 -5.68 3.50 -2.49
N VAL A 74 -6.46 2.55 -2.00
CA VAL A 74 -7.91 2.53 -2.20
C VAL A 74 -8.64 3.47 -1.24
N CYS A 75 -8.21 3.51 0.02
CA CYS A 75 -8.99 4.14 1.08
C CYS A 75 -8.68 5.62 1.31
N TYR A 76 -7.52 6.10 0.87
CA TYR A 76 -7.14 7.50 1.05
C TYR A 76 -7.20 8.22 -0.29
N PRO A 77 -7.91 9.36 -0.36
CA PRO A 77 -8.07 10.07 -1.63
C PRO A 77 -6.76 10.74 -2.05
N TYR A 78 -6.46 10.64 -3.34
CA TYR A 78 -5.28 11.26 -3.95
C TYR A 78 -3.98 11.01 -3.19
N PRO A 79 -3.69 9.74 -2.85
CA PRO A 79 -2.50 9.43 -2.07
C PRO A 79 -1.23 9.49 -2.92
N ARG A 80 -0.12 9.68 -2.22
CA ARG A 80 1.21 9.45 -2.78
C ARG A 80 1.84 8.33 -2.00
N ILE A 81 2.14 7.24 -2.68
CA ILE A 81 2.74 6.08 -2.05
C ILE A 81 4.05 5.80 -2.75
N VAL A 82 5.13 5.72 -1.98
CA VAL A 82 6.44 5.37 -2.51
C VAL A 82 6.89 4.08 -1.85
N ALA A 83 7.16 3.08 -2.68
CA ALA A 83 7.69 1.81 -2.23
C ALA A 83 9.14 1.69 -2.72
N THR A 84 10.04 1.35 -1.82
CA THR A 84 11.45 1.24 -2.14
C THR A 84 12.09 0.03 -1.49
N ALA A 85 13.23 -0.37 -2.01
CA ALA A 85 14.05 -1.45 -1.47
C ALA A 85 15.51 -1.16 -1.82
N PRO A 86 16.48 -1.85 -1.17
CA PRO A 86 17.90 -1.59 -1.43
C PRO A 86 18.34 -1.88 -2.86
N THR A 87 17.70 -2.82 -3.54
CA THR A 87 18.05 -3.18 -4.91
C THR A 87 16.83 -3.19 -5.81
N LYS A 88 17.05 -2.99 -7.10
CA LYS A 88 15.98 -3.12 -8.10
C LYS A 88 15.34 -4.50 -8.08
N GLN A 89 16.14 -5.54 -7.90
CA GLN A 89 15.64 -6.91 -7.88
C GLN A 89 14.70 -7.11 -6.70
N GLN A 90 15.09 -6.68 -5.50
CA GLN A 90 14.25 -6.79 -4.32
C GLN A 90 12.95 -6.01 -4.51
N LEU A 91 13.04 -4.81 -5.06
CA LEU A 91 11.89 -3.97 -5.27
C LEU A 91 10.91 -4.56 -6.29
N HIS A 92 11.41 -4.88 -7.48
CA HIS A 92 10.53 -5.29 -8.58
C HIS A 92 10.14 -6.77 -8.52
N ASP A 93 11.08 -7.65 -8.23
CA ASP A 93 10.82 -9.08 -8.27
C ASP A 93 10.15 -9.60 -7.01
N VAL A 94 10.30 -8.90 -5.90
CA VAL A 94 9.73 -9.33 -4.62
C VAL A 94 8.54 -8.46 -4.24
N LEU A 95 8.76 -7.18 -3.92
CA LEU A 95 7.68 -6.33 -3.42
C LEU A 95 6.65 -6.02 -4.49
N TRP A 96 7.08 -5.55 -5.65
CA TRP A 96 6.15 -5.11 -6.69
C TRP A 96 5.36 -6.25 -7.30
N SER A 97 5.99 -7.41 -7.44
CA SER A 97 5.28 -8.60 -7.89
C SER A 97 4.27 -9.10 -6.85
N GLU A 98 4.56 -8.91 -5.55
CA GLU A 98 3.62 -9.24 -4.49
C GLU A 98 2.38 -8.33 -4.54
N VAL A 99 2.57 -7.05 -4.85
CA VAL A 99 1.46 -6.11 -5.06
C VAL A 99 0.56 -6.60 -6.20
N ASP A 100 1.16 -7.00 -7.31
CA ASP A 100 0.44 -7.54 -8.46
C ASP A 100 -0.35 -8.80 -8.08
N LYS A 101 0.30 -9.69 -7.35
CA LYS A 101 -0.32 -10.95 -6.91
C LYS A 101 -1.58 -10.70 -6.09
N TRP A 102 -1.50 -9.85 -5.07
CA TRP A 102 -2.64 -9.59 -4.20
C TRP A 102 -3.71 -8.78 -4.91
N MET A 103 -3.33 -7.86 -5.80
CA MET A 103 -4.28 -7.14 -6.61
C MET A 103 -5.10 -8.09 -7.49
N ASN A 104 -4.43 -9.04 -8.13
CA ASN A 104 -5.11 -10.02 -8.99
C ASN A 104 -5.88 -11.07 -8.21
N ASN A 105 -5.55 -11.29 -6.94
CA ASN A 105 -6.32 -12.18 -6.07
C ASN A 105 -7.67 -11.58 -5.69
N SER A 106 -7.79 -10.28 -5.79
CA SER A 106 -9.02 -9.56 -5.44
C SER A 106 -10.01 -9.56 -6.60
N PRO A 107 -11.29 -9.87 -6.34
CA PRO A 107 -12.32 -9.70 -7.37
C PRO A 107 -12.65 -8.23 -7.65
N LEU A 108 -12.31 -7.33 -6.73
CA LEU A 108 -12.65 -5.92 -6.83
C LEU A 108 -11.54 -5.08 -7.46
N LEU A 109 -10.30 -5.26 -7.04
CA LEU A 109 -9.23 -4.31 -7.36
C LEU A 109 -8.91 -4.18 -8.85
N PRO A 110 -8.96 -5.24 -9.67
CA PRO A 110 -8.75 -5.05 -11.11
C PRO A 110 -9.76 -4.12 -11.77
N MET A 111 -10.91 -3.90 -11.15
CA MET A 111 -11.92 -2.94 -11.64
C MET A 111 -11.55 -1.49 -11.29
N LEU A 112 -10.71 -1.28 -10.27
CA LEU A 112 -10.38 0.05 -9.75
C LEU A 112 -8.98 0.49 -10.10
N LEU A 113 -8.02 -0.44 -10.13
CA LEU A 113 -6.60 -0.14 -10.19
C LEU A 113 -5.96 -0.75 -11.43
N LYS A 114 -4.92 -0.09 -11.90
CA LYS A 114 -4.06 -0.60 -12.96
C LYS A 114 -2.64 -0.76 -12.42
N TRP A 115 -2.06 -1.94 -12.60
CA TRP A 115 -0.69 -2.23 -12.23
C TRP A 115 0.22 -2.14 -13.45
N THR A 116 1.36 -1.50 -13.28
CA THR A 116 2.44 -1.50 -14.26
C THR A 116 3.75 -1.84 -13.55
N LYS A 117 4.82 -2.00 -14.30
CA LYS A 117 6.13 -2.36 -13.73
C LYS A 117 6.65 -1.37 -12.70
N THR A 118 6.19 -0.12 -12.73
CA THR A 118 6.68 0.92 -11.83
C THR A 118 5.58 1.64 -11.08
N TYR A 119 4.32 1.50 -11.50
CA TYR A 119 3.19 2.22 -10.91
C TYR A 119 2.01 1.30 -10.69
N VAL A 120 1.23 1.62 -9.65
CA VAL A 120 -0.16 1.17 -9.53
C VAL A 120 -0.99 2.42 -9.31
N TYR A 121 -2.05 2.61 -10.10
CA TYR A 121 -2.83 3.83 -10.01
C TYR A 121 -4.33 3.55 -10.09
N MET A 122 -5.10 4.49 -9.56
CA MET A 122 -6.57 4.47 -9.70
C MET A 122 -6.92 4.80 -11.15
N ILE A 123 -7.67 3.94 -11.81
CA ILE A 123 -8.07 4.12 -13.21
C ILE A 123 -8.81 5.45 -13.37
N GLY A 124 -8.35 6.27 -14.30
CA GLY A 124 -8.89 7.61 -14.52
C GLY A 124 -8.12 8.72 -13.79
N TYR A 125 -7.20 8.37 -12.88
CA TYR A 125 -6.47 9.33 -12.05
C TYR A 125 -4.97 9.05 -12.01
N GLU A 126 -4.39 8.62 -13.12
CA GLU A 126 -3.01 8.11 -13.18
C GLU A 126 -1.96 9.06 -12.58
N LYS A 127 -2.16 10.37 -12.74
CA LYS A 127 -1.17 11.36 -12.31
C LYS A 127 -1.36 11.87 -10.90
N ARG A 128 -2.48 11.56 -10.29
CA ARG A 128 -2.84 12.15 -8.99
C ARG A 128 -3.19 11.12 -7.91
N TRP A 129 -3.23 9.83 -8.27
CA TRP A 129 -3.70 8.80 -7.35
C TRP A 129 -2.93 7.51 -7.64
N PHE A 130 -1.75 7.40 -7.06
CA PHE A 130 -0.88 6.29 -7.43
C PHE A 130 0.11 5.89 -6.34
N ALA A 131 0.65 4.67 -6.51
CA ALA A 131 1.82 4.18 -5.81
C ALA A 131 2.93 3.98 -6.84
N VAL A 132 4.15 4.32 -6.46
CA VAL A 132 5.31 4.20 -7.34
C VAL A 132 6.41 3.37 -6.68
N ALA A 133 7.04 2.50 -7.49
CA ALA A 133 8.20 1.72 -7.07
C ALA A 133 9.46 2.47 -7.51
N ARG A 134 10.28 2.88 -6.55
CA ARG A 134 11.53 3.60 -6.82
C ARG A 134 12.66 3.06 -5.95
N THR A 135 13.81 2.78 -6.55
CA THR A 135 14.99 2.50 -5.74
C THR A 135 15.42 3.79 -5.06
N ALA A 136 15.60 3.73 -3.75
CA ALA A 136 16.05 4.88 -2.99
C ALA A 136 17.56 4.98 -3.11
N THR A 137 18.03 5.97 -3.84
CA THR A 137 19.45 6.26 -3.95
C THR A 137 19.89 7.30 -2.93
N LYS A 138 19.00 8.22 -2.57
CA LYS A 138 19.26 9.26 -1.58
C LYS A 138 17.96 9.66 -0.89
N PRO A 139 18.01 9.98 0.41
CA PRO A 139 16.83 10.46 1.13
C PRO A 139 16.20 11.71 0.51
N GLU A 140 16.99 12.56 -0.12
CA GLU A 140 16.50 13.78 -0.76
C GLU A 140 15.52 13.49 -1.89
N ASN A 141 15.64 12.35 -2.54
CA ASN A 141 14.72 11.99 -3.63
C ASN A 141 13.30 11.74 -3.15
N MET A 142 13.10 11.63 -1.84
CA MET A 142 11.79 11.41 -1.25
C MET A 142 11.18 12.70 -0.68
N GLN A 143 11.93 13.81 -0.69
CA GLN A 143 11.50 15.06 -0.09
C GLN A 143 10.52 15.87 -0.94
N GLY A 144 10.33 15.51 -2.19
CA GLY A 144 9.44 16.24 -3.10
C GLY A 144 7.97 15.88 -2.98
N PHE A 145 7.62 14.94 -2.11
CA PHE A 145 6.26 14.47 -1.98
C PHE A 145 5.57 15.15 -0.81
N HIS A 146 4.81 16.20 -1.12
CA HIS A 146 4.07 16.99 -0.13
C HIS A 146 2.57 16.85 -0.38
N GLU A 147 2.05 15.67 -0.14
CA GLU A 147 0.62 15.43 -0.22
C GLU A 147 0.06 15.19 1.18
N ASP A 148 -1.23 15.43 1.33
CA ASP A 148 -1.90 15.21 2.62
C ASP A 148 -1.87 13.75 3.03
N ASN A 149 -1.98 12.85 2.05
CA ASN A 149 -1.99 11.41 2.29
C ASN A 149 -0.75 10.79 1.67
N MET A 150 0.22 10.45 2.50
CA MET A 150 1.49 9.87 2.04
C MET A 150 1.81 8.60 2.80
N LEU A 151 2.34 7.62 2.08
CA LEU A 151 2.84 6.38 2.66
C LEU A 151 4.19 6.05 2.04
N PHE A 152 5.18 5.79 2.89
CA PHE A 152 6.48 5.29 2.46
C PHE A 152 6.63 3.86 2.94
N ILE A 153 6.95 2.97 2.02
CA ILE A 153 7.24 1.57 2.35
C ILE A 153 8.68 1.30 1.98
N VAL A 154 9.47 0.91 2.98
CA VAL A 154 10.88 0.60 2.79
C VAL A 154 11.08 -0.88 3.10
N ASP A 155 11.27 -1.68 2.06
CA ASP A 155 11.53 -3.11 2.21
C ASP A 155 13.03 -3.32 2.37
N GLU A 156 13.46 -3.52 3.62
CA GLU A 156 14.88 -3.73 3.93
C GLU A 156 15.18 -5.22 4.03
N ALA A 157 16.02 -5.71 3.11
CA ALA A 157 16.41 -7.12 3.06
C ALA A 157 17.47 -7.48 4.11
N SER A 158 17.95 -6.53 4.90
CA SER A 158 19.17 -6.68 5.70
C SER A 158 18.96 -7.12 7.14
N GLY A 159 17.96 -7.95 7.41
CA GLY A 159 18.00 -8.72 8.65
C GLY A 159 17.55 -8.05 9.93
N VAL A 160 16.85 -6.95 9.88
CA VAL A 160 16.15 -6.46 11.07
C VAL A 160 14.87 -7.28 11.21
N ALA A 161 14.72 -7.98 12.31
CA ALA A 161 13.68 -8.99 12.46
C ALA A 161 12.27 -8.40 12.62
N ASP A 162 12.15 -7.19 13.13
CA ASP A 162 10.85 -6.60 13.46
C ASP A 162 10.50 -5.43 12.56
N PRO A 163 9.23 -5.32 12.15
CA PRO A 163 8.77 -4.13 11.44
C PRO A 163 8.91 -2.90 12.34
N ILE A 164 9.44 -1.83 11.77
CA ILE A 164 9.55 -0.56 12.47
C ILE A 164 8.65 0.43 11.77
N MET A 165 7.71 1.00 12.53
CA MET A 165 6.85 2.05 12.02
C MET A 165 7.27 3.38 12.63
N GLU A 166 7.50 4.36 11.77
CA GLU A 166 7.83 5.70 12.20
C GLU A 166 6.83 6.67 11.60
N ALA A 167 6.14 7.42 12.46
CA ALA A 167 5.30 8.51 11.99
C ALA A 167 6.20 9.59 11.40
N SER A 168 5.90 10.00 10.16
CA SER A 168 6.63 11.10 9.54
C SER A 168 6.12 12.42 10.14
N THR A 169 6.91 13.03 10.99
CA THR A 169 6.55 14.29 11.64
C THR A 169 7.16 15.52 10.98
N GLY A 170 8.03 15.30 9.99
CA GLY A 170 8.67 16.39 9.27
C GLY A 170 8.70 16.10 7.80
N SER A 171 7.86 16.72 7.09
CA SER A 171 7.84 16.58 5.63
C SER A 171 9.03 17.21 4.96
#